data_4603dd531cb434502cfb6258203f13c6
#
_entry.id   4603dd531cb434502cfb6258203f13c6
#
_cell.length_a   1.000
_cell.length_b   1.000
_cell.length_c   1.000
_cell.angle_alpha   90.00
_cell.angle_beta   90.00
_cell.angle_gamma   90.00
#
_symmetry.space_group_name_H-M   'P 1'
#
loop_
_entity.id
_entity.type
_entity.pdbx_description
1 polymer ?
#
loop_
_entity_poly.entity_id
_entity_poly.type
_entity_poly.pdbx_seq_one_letter_code
_entity_poly.pdbx_strand_id
1 'polypeptide(L)'
;MKDWERIRNARTDVTDYVIHWIKGRYEEGKKIQPFVILIDILKCGYLKPSFGIRSSIYDKSKRPTIKGPYPAVCFTEQTLDNFIKSCKVLQNRYSSYGIALHKRALYSYGGRPVIYGTENILRQILTPREPAYEKDKEIYKDGLPKEHQYLWVRYDPIPNPDGYVIDWTHEREWRCRVKAPYHALEGFLPEEGVPILLPAVYESGKWVRFFPRILVAKKEEEELLVEIVNTASPTWMAECKNEYLRNYLEQLPKARIVVLEEVGEHLEAREPEWARLETLPLGVEEI
;
A
#
# COMPACT_ATOMS: atom_id res chain seq x y z
N MET A 1 -26.75 0.53 9.33
CA MET A 1 -25.40 1.10 9.55
C MET A 1 -24.86 0.80 10.95
N LYS A 2 -25.66 1.05 12.03
CA LYS A 2 -25.19 0.81 13.42
C LYS A 2 -24.71 -0.63 13.72
N ASP A 3 -25.33 -1.65 13.14
CA ASP A 3 -24.95 -3.05 13.40
C ASP A 3 -23.63 -3.44 12.73
N TRP A 4 -23.36 -2.93 11.54
CA TRP A 4 -22.06 -3.16 10.87
C TRP A 4 -20.89 -2.53 11.61
N GLU A 5 -21.06 -1.32 12.12
CA GLU A 5 -20.03 -0.64 12.93
C GLU A 5 -19.73 -1.43 14.21
N ARG A 6 -20.76 -1.97 14.86
CA ARG A 6 -20.59 -2.84 16.04
C ARG A 6 -19.82 -4.11 15.71
N ILE A 7 -20.18 -4.80 14.62
CA ILE A 7 -19.48 -6.00 14.17
C ILE A 7 -18.02 -5.67 13.86
N ARG A 8 -17.78 -4.59 13.12
CA ARG A 8 -16.42 -4.16 12.76
C ARG A 8 -15.58 -3.84 14.00
N ASN A 9 -16.14 -3.10 14.97
CA ASN A 9 -15.43 -2.73 16.18
C ASN A 9 -15.14 -3.93 17.11
N ALA A 10 -15.96 -4.98 17.03
CA ALA A 10 -15.73 -6.22 17.77
C ALA A 10 -14.64 -7.11 17.15
N ARG A 11 -14.21 -6.85 15.91
CA ARG A 11 -13.22 -7.66 15.21
C ARG A 11 -11.82 -7.06 15.34
N THR A 12 -10.90 -7.82 15.90
CA THR A 12 -9.48 -7.42 16.05
C THR A 12 -8.64 -7.64 14.78
N ASP A 13 -9.17 -8.37 13.80
CA ASP A 13 -8.51 -8.69 12.54
C ASP A 13 -8.86 -7.73 11.39
N VAL A 14 -9.69 -6.72 11.63
CA VAL A 14 -10.12 -5.72 10.64
C VAL A 14 -9.55 -4.36 10.99
N THR A 15 -9.03 -3.64 10.02
CA THR A 15 -8.53 -2.27 10.15
C THR A 15 -9.12 -1.37 9.08
N ASP A 16 -9.23 -0.08 9.34
CA ASP A 16 -9.65 0.93 8.36
C ASP A 16 -8.48 1.42 7.48
N TYR A 17 -7.28 0.94 7.71
CA TYR A 17 -6.09 1.31 6.95
C TYR A 17 -5.55 0.16 6.10
N VAL A 18 -4.87 0.53 5.05
CA VAL A 18 -4.04 -0.37 4.25
C VAL A 18 -2.61 0.16 4.22
N ILE A 19 -1.65 -0.72 4.33
CA ILE A 19 -0.23 -0.38 4.49
C ILE A 19 0.54 -0.73 3.21
N HIS A 20 1.23 0.24 2.64
CA HIS A 20 2.26 0.00 1.63
C HIS A 20 3.59 -0.24 2.31
N TRP A 21 4.15 -1.46 2.17
CA TRP A 21 5.45 -1.80 2.72
C TRP A 21 6.59 -1.22 1.90
N ILE A 22 7.54 -0.61 2.59
CA ILE A 22 8.74 -0.03 1.99
C ILE A 22 9.88 -1.01 2.22
N LYS A 23 10.43 -1.53 1.13
CA LYS A 23 11.55 -2.50 1.15
C LYS A 23 12.84 -1.83 0.73
N GLY A 24 13.96 -2.29 1.28
CA GLY A 24 15.27 -1.97 0.74
C GLY A 24 15.40 -2.44 -0.71
N ARG A 25 16.18 -1.74 -1.49
CA ARG A 25 16.46 -2.07 -2.90
C ARG A 25 17.96 -2.02 -3.18
N TYR A 26 18.36 -2.65 -4.26
CA TYR A 26 19.74 -2.53 -4.77
C TYR A 26 19.73 -1.59 -5.97
N GLU A 27 20.58 -0.57 -5.92
CA GLU A 27 20.86 0.34 -7.03
C GLU A 27 22.38 0.41 -7.23
N GLU A 28 22.83 0.19 -8.45
CA GLU A 28 24.25 0.23 -8.82
C GLU A 28 25.16 -0.60 -7.88
N GLY A 29 24.65 -1.75 -7.44
CA GLY A 29 25.38 -2.65 -6.53
C GLY A 29 25.34 -2.25 -5.05
N LYS A 30 24.76 -1.11 -4.69
CA LYS A 30 24.59 -0.65 -3.30
C LYS A 30 23.20 -0.96 -2.77
N LYS A 31 23.14 -1.43 -1.51
CA LYS A 31 21.87 -1.65 -0.81
C LYS A 31 21.38 -0.31 -0.24
N ILE A 32 20.22 0.16 -0.71
CA ILE A 32 19.54 1.31 -0.16
C ILE A 32 18.61 0.82 0.95
N GLN A 33 18.73 1.42 2.13
CA GLN A 33 17.94 1.05 3.30
C GLN A 33 16.48 1.51 3.16
N PRO A 34 15.51 0.78 3.75
CA PRO A 34 14.09 1.13 3.68
C PRO A 34 13.79 2.55 4.18
N PHE A 35 14.47 3.00 5.23
CA PHE A 35 14.29 4.35 5.78
C PHE A 35 14.65 5.46 4.79
N VAL A 36 15.73 5.30 4.02
CA VAL A 36 16.11 6.26 2.97
C VAL A 36 15.05 6.30 1.87
N ILE A 37 14.51 5.14 1.49
CA ILE A 37 13.43 5.06 0.50
C ILE A 37 12.15 5.72 1.03
N LEU A 38 11.85 5.57 2.33
CA LEU A 38 10.74 6.28 2.95
C LEU A 38 10.87 7.79 2.80
N ILE A 39 12.06 8.35 3.08
CA ILE A 39 12.32 9.79 2.92
C ILE A 39 12.12 10.21 1.45
N ASP A 40 12.64 9.45 0.50
CA ASP A 40 12.46 9.71 -0.94
C ASP A 40 10.97 9.73 -1.33
N ILE A 41 10.19 8.79 -0.81
CA ILE A 41 8.74 8.71 -1.04
C ILE A 41 8.04 9.93 -0.44
N LEU A 42 8.39 10.32 0.79
CA LEU A 42 7.82 11.50 1.45
C LEU A 42 8.18 12.79 0.70
N LYS A 43 9.39 12.91 0.16
CA LYS A 43 9.79 14.03 -0.70
C LYS A 43 8.99 14.08 -2.00
N CYS A 44 8.76 12.92 -2.64
CA CYS A 44 8.02 12.82 -3.90
C CYS A 44 6.50 13.00 -3.74
N GLY A 45 5.93 12.69 -2.57
CA GLY A 45 4.51 12.79 -2.30
C GLY A 45 3.64 11.68 -2.90
N TYR A 46 4.22 10.65 -3.53
CA TYR A 46 3.47 9.54 -4.14
C TYR A 46 4.22 8.21 -4.10
N LEU A 47 3.43 7.13 -4.17
CA LEU A 47 3.90 5.76 -4.27
C LEU A 47 3.98 5.33 -5.73
N LYS A 48 5.15 4.87 -6.18
CA LYS A 48 5.37 4.44 -7.57
C LYS A 48 4.76 3.07 -7.82
N PRO A 49 3.94 2.90 -8.88
CA PRO A 49 3.40 1.62 -9.26
C PRO A 49 4.47 0.73 -9.90
N SER A 50 4.30 -0.57 -9.79
CA SER A 50 5.18 -1.55 -10.42
C SER A 50 4.39 -2.75 -10.93
N PHE A 51 5.02 -3.59 -11.75
CA PHE A 51 4.47 -4.89 -12.16
C PHE A 51 4.81 -6.02 -11.17
N GLY A 52 5.48 -5.71 -10.05
CA GLY A 52 5.85 -6.71 -9.06
C GLY A 52 6.77 -7.78 -9.64
N ILE A 53 7.82 -7.40 -10.35
CA ILE A 53 8.72 -8.35 -11.00
C ILE A 53 9.43 -9.19 -9.93
N ARG A 54 9.25 -10.51 -9.99
CA ARG A 54 9.99 -11.48 -9.19
C ARG A 54 11.04 -12.15 -10.05
N SER A 55 12.29 -12.18 -9.58
CA SER A 55 13.29 -13.13 -10.06
C SER A 55 13.13 -14.42 -9.27
N SER A 56 12.77 -15.51 -9.95
CA SER A 56 12.92 -16.85 -9.35
C SER A 56 14.40 -17.21 -9.30
N ILE A 57 14.84 -17.81 -8.19
CA ILE A 57 16.19 -18.34 -8.04
C ILE A 57 16.43 -19.46 -9.07
N TYR A 58 15.36 -20.18 -9.45
CA TYR A 58 15.40 -21.32 -10.38
C TYR A 58 15.12 -20.95 -11.84
N ASP A 59 14.42 -19.85 -12.06
CA ASP A 59 14.08 -19.37 -13.39
C ASP A 59 14.56 -17.91 -13.52
N LYS A 60 15.55 -17.68 -14.38
CA LYS A 60 16.05 -16.33 -14.68
C LYS A 60 15.00 -15.47 -15.39
N SER A 61 13.82 -16.01 -15.69
CA SER A 61 12.71 -15.25 -16.24
C SER A 61 12.16 -14.32 -15.16
N LYS A 62 12.27 -13.03 -15.40
CA LYS A 62 11.63 -11.98 -14.59
C LYS A 62 10.15 -11.92 -14.94
N ARG A 63 9.30 -12.68 -14.25
CA ARG A 63 7.85 -12.66 -14.52
C ARG A 63 7.13 -11.64 -13.66
N PRO A 64 6.26 -10.79 -14.26
CA PRO A 64 5.44 -9.88 -13.51
C PRO A 64 4.41 -10.66 -12.66
N THR A 65 4.22 -10.23 -11.41
CA THR A 65 3.17 -10.78 -10.52
C THR A 65 1.84 -10.06 -10.69
N ILE A 66 1.86 -8.84 -11.23
CA ILE A 66 0.67 -8.06 -11.55
C ILE A 66 0.34 -8.30 -13.02
N LYS A 67 -0.86 -8.79 -13.26
CA LYS A 67 -1.35 -9.16 -14.59
C LYS A 67 -1.90 -7.94 -15.33
N GLY A 68 -1.95 -8.05 -16.66
CA GLY A 68 -2.51 -7.02 -17.53
C GLY A 68 -1.57 -5.86 -17.83
N PRO A 69 -2.05 -4.84 -18.55
CA PRO A 69 -1.21 -3.77 -19.08
C PRO A 69 -0.87 -2.67 -18.07
N TYR A 70 -1.51 -2.66 -16.90
CA TYR A 70 -1.38 -1.57 -15.94
C TYR A 70 -0.56 -1.99 -14.70
N PRO A 71 0.49 -1.24 -14.37
CA PRO A 71 1.17 -1.41 -13.09
C PRO A 71 0.29 -0.92 -11.94
N ALA A 72 0.54 -1.41 -10.74
CA ALA A 72 -0.20 -0.99 -9.56
C ALA A 72 0.71 -0.79 -8.35
N VAL A 73 0.23 -0.01 -7.39
CA VAL A 73 0.75 0.04 -6.03
C VAL A 73 -0.01 -0.99 -5.21
N CYS A 74 0.72 -1.84 -4.50
CA CYS A 74 0.17 -2.88 -3.62
C CYS A 74 0.17 -2.40 -2.17
N PHE A 75 -0.90 -2.76 -1.46
CA PHE A 75 -1.08 -2.50 -0.04
C PHE A 75 -1.52 -3.79 0.65
N THR A 76 -1.30 -3.88 1.95
CA THR A 76 -1.83 -4.95 2.80
C THR A 76 -2.84 -4.40 3.80
N GLU A 77 -3.95 -5.11 3.98
CA GLU A 77 -4.94 -4.82 5.00
C GLU A 77 -4.64 -5.68 6.24
N GLN A 78 -3.56 -5.37 6.93
CA GLN A 78 -3.18 -6.03 8.18
C GLN A 78 -3.33 -5.08 9.35
N THR A 79 -3.72 -5.61 10.51
CA THR A 79 -3.63 -4.88 11.79
C THR A 79 -2.16 -4.67 12.15
N LEU A 80 -1.86 -3.71 13.01
CA LEU A 80 -0.48 -3.45 13.45
C LEU A 80 0.17 -4.67 14.10
N ASP A 81 -0.58 -5.43 14.91
CA ASP A 81 -0.10 -6.66 15.51
C ASP A 81 0.36 -7.69 14.45
N ASN A 82 -0.48 -7.95 13.45
CA ASN A 82 -0.12 -8.86 12.36
C ASN A 82 1.03 -8.33 11.51
N PHE A 83 1.08 -7.02 11.30
CA PHE A 83 2.17 -6.37 10.57
C PHE A 83 3.50 -6.56 11.30
N ILE A 84 3.56 -6.29 12.63
CA ILE A 84 4.76 -6.46 13.46
C ILE A 84 5.20 -7.93 13.48
N LYS A 85 4.26 -8.86 13.66
CA LYS A 85 4.54 -10.31 13.61
C LYS A 85 5.12 -10.73 12.26
N SER A 86 4.55 -10.23 11.16
CA SER A 86 5.06 -10.50 9.81
C SER A 86 6.48 -9.96 9.61
N CYS A 87 6.79 -8.77 10.12
CA CYS A 87 8.13 -8.19 10.09
C CYS A 87 9.14 -9.02 10.89
N LYS A 88 8.76 -9.51 12.08
CA LYS A 88 9.60 -10.35 12.94
C LYS A 88 9.92 -11.71 12.30
N VAL A 89 8.90 -12.36 11.70
CA VAL A 89 9.03 -13.73 11.15
C VAL A 89 9.65 -13.74 9.77
N LEU A 90 9.35 -12.75 8.93
CA LEU A 90 9.75 -12.73 7.53
C LEU A 90 10.67 -11.53 7.21
N GLN A 91 11.71 -11.34 8.03
CA GLN A 91 12.64 -10.19 7.96
C GLN A 91 13.26 -9.94 6.58
N ASN A 92 13.47 -11.00 5.78
CA ASN A 92 13.96 -10.86 4.41
C ASN A 92 12.91 -10.38 3.41
N ARG A 93 11.65 -10.44 3.79
CA ARG A 93 10.53 -10.13 2.90
C ARG A 93 9.83 -8.84 3.27
N TYR A 94 9.71 -8.56 4.56
CA TYR A 94 9.02 -7.42 5.10
C TYR A 94 9.97 -6.55 5.91
N SER A 95 9.73 -5.25 5.90
CA SER A 95 10.47 -4.28 6.70
C SER A 95 9.53 -3.59 7.68
N SER A 96 10.08 -3.00 8.72
CA SER A 96 9.34 -2.22 9.72
C SER A 96 9.05 -0.79 9.25
N TYR A 97 8.94 -0.57 7.93
CA TYR A 97 8.64 0.76 7.36
C TYR A 97 7.47 0.67 6.40
N GLY A 98 6.60 1.66 6.46
CA GLY A 98 5.43 1.68 5.60
C GLY A 98 4.70 3.01 5.60
N ILE A 99 3.78 3.13 4.67
CA ILE A 99 2.82 4.23 4.60
C ILE A 99 1.44 3.61 4.62
N ALA A 100 0.66 3.98 5.64
CA ALA A 100 -0.71 3.53 5.78
C ALA A 100 -1.68 4.61 5.29
N LEU A 101 -2.59 4.22 4.42
CA LEU A 101 -3.64 5.05 3.86
C LEU A 101 -5.00 4.55 4.34
N HIS A 102 -5.93 5.48 4.59
CA HIS A 102 -7.27 5.11 4.99
C HIS A 102 -8.03 4.46 3.82
N LYS A 103 -8.67 3.30 4.07
CA LYS A 103 -9.32 2.49 3.03
C LYS A 103 -10.38 3.24 2.24
N ARG A 104 -11.21 4.07 2.91
CA ARG A 104 -12.25 4.85 2.22
C ARG A 104 -11.66 5.85 1.24
N ALA A 105 -10.59 6.56 1.64
CA ALA A 105 -9.91 7.48 0.75
C ALA A 105 -9.26 6.75 -0.43
N LEU A 106 -8.56 5.63 -0.16
CA LEU A 106 -7.96 4.82 -1.22
C LEU A 106 -9.03 4.22 -2.15
N TYR A 107 -10.18 3.75 -1.61
CA TYR A 107 -11.28 3.23 -2.42
C TYR A 107 -11.89 4.30 -3.32
N SER A 108 -12.11 5.52 -2.80
CA SER A 108 -12.60 6.66 -3.58
C SER A 108 -11.61 7.06 -4.68
N TYR A 109 -10.31 6.93 -4.42
CA TYR A 109 -9.27 7.19 -5.41
C TYR A 109 -9.16 6.10 -6.50
N GLY A 110 -9.67 4.91 -6.27
CA GLY A 110 -9.64 3.79 -7.24
C GLY A 110 -8.94 2.53 -6.75
N GLY A 111 -8.44 2.51 -5.52
CA GLY A 111 -7.91 1.30 -4.89
C GLY A 111 -8.99 0.27 -4.65
N ARG A 112 -8.66 -1.01 -4.81
CA ARG A 112 -9.60 -2.13 -4.66
C ARG A 112 -8.90 -3.30 -3.98
N PRO A 113 -9.65 -4.11 -3.19
CA PRO A 113 -9.17 -5.42 -2.77
C PRO A 113 -8.94 -6.30 -3.99
N VAL A 114 -7.95 -7.17 -3.91
CA VAL A 114 -7.63 -8.10 -4.99
C VAL A 114 -8.61 -9.27 -5.05
N ILE A 115 -8.61 -9.95 -6.18
CA ILE A 115 -9.38 -11.17 -6.43
C ILE A 115 -8.43 -12.35 -6.35
N TYR A 116 -8.57 -13.17 -5.30
CA TYR A 116 -7.79 -14.40 -5.17
C TYR A 116 -8.45 -15.54 -5.96
N GLY A 117 -7.66 -16.25 -6.74
CA GLY A 117 -8.17 -17.39 -7.47
C GLY A 117 -7.10 -18.28 -8.06
N THR A 118 -7.46 -19.52 -8.35
CA THR A 118 -6.56 -20.47 -9.02
C THR A 118 -6.32 -20.05 -10.46
N GLU A 119 -5.20 -20.43 -11.03
CA GLU A 119 -4.88 -20.12 -12.43
C GLU A 119 -5.90 -20.72 -13.42
N ASN A 120 -6.46 -21.89 -13.07
CA ASN A 120 -7.50 -22.49 -13.89
C ASN A 120 -8.79 -21.67 -13.91
N ILE A 121 -9.22 -21.13 -12.77
CA ILE A 121 -10.36 -20.21 -12.70
C ILE A 121 -10.05 -18.92 -13.46
N LEU A 122 -8.85 -18.38 -13.29
CA LEU A 122 -8.41 -17.21 -14.05
C LEU A 122 -8.53 -17.47 -15.56
N ARG A 123 -8.02 -18.60 -16.03
CA ARG A 123 -8.11 -18.97 -17.45
C ARG A 123 -9.55 -19.20 -17.91
N GLN A 124 -10.43 -19.74 -17.07
CA GLN A 124 -11.84 -19.93 -17.38
C GLN A 124 -12.64 -18.64 -17.39
N ILE A 125 -12.44 -17.78 -16.41
CA ILE A 125 -13.10 -16.46 -16.35
C ILE A 125 -12.57 -15.55 -17.44
N LEU A 126 -11.29 -15.66 -17.75
CA LEU A 126 -10.62 -14.84 -18.75
C LEU A 126 -10.63 -15.49 -20.13
N THR A 127 -11.33 -16.62 -20.34
CA THR A 127 -11.34 -17.40 -21.56
C THR A 127 -10.53 -16.76 -22.70
N PRO A 128 -9.23 -16.79 -22.64
CA PRO A 128 -8.46 -16.36 -23.79
C PRO A 128 -8.33 -17.56 -24.68
N ARG A 129 -8.70 -17.40 -25.91
CA ARG A 129 -8.29 -18.38 -26.89
C ARG A 129 -6.77 -18.43 -27.02
N GLU A 130 -6.09 -17.32 -26.70
CA GLU A 130 -4.63 -17.24 -26.65
C GLU A 130 -4.17 -16.11 -25.71
N PRO A 131 -3.16 -16.34 -24.85
CA PRO A 131 -2.52 -15.27 -24.11
C PRO A 131 -1.77 -14.36 -25.10
N ALA A 132 -2.01 -13.06 -25.00
CA ALA A 132 -1.21 -12.09 -25.74
C ALA A 132 -0.06 -11.63 -24.85
N TYR A 133 1.17 -11.80 -25.30
CA TYR A 133 2.36 -11.29 -24.64
C TYR A 133 2.74 -9.94 -25.24
N GLU A 134 2.88 -8.93 -24.40
CA GLU A 134 3.40 -7.64 -24.80
C GLU A 134 4.54 -7.27 -23.83
N LYS A 135 5.78 -7.30 -24.32
CA LYS A 135 6.99 -6.94 -23.57
C LYS A 135 7.01 -7.52 -22.13
N ASP A 136 6.97 -8.83 -22.00
CA ASP A 136 6.98 -9.56 -20.73
C ASP A 136 5.71 -9.43 -19.86
N LYS A 137 4.64 -8.88 -20.41
CA LYS A 137 3.33 -8.78 -19.75
C LYS A 137 2.38 -9.81 -20.33
N GLU A 138 1.75 -10.56 -19.45
CA GLU A 138 0.69 -11.48 -19.82
C GLU A 138 -0.65 -10.73 -19.86
N ILE A 139 -1.20 -10.53 -21.05
CA ILE A 139 -2.46 -9.83 -21.28
C ILE A 139 -3.50 -10.85 -21.77
N TYR A 140 -4.60 -10.94 -21.06
CA TYR A 140 -5.73 -11.78 -21.41
C TYR A 140 -6.76 -10.97 -22.20
N LYS A 141 -7.20 -11.47 -23.38
CA LYS A 141 -8.07 -10.73 -24.28
C LYS A 141 -9.54 -10.74 -23.85
N ASP A 142 -10.00 -11.83 -23.27
CA ASP A 142 -11.40 -12.02 -22.86
C ASP A 142 -11.49 -12.29 -21.36
N GLY A 143 -12.63 -12.07 -20.75
CA GLY A 143 -12.87 -12.28 -19.31
C GLY A 143 -12.76 -11.00 -18.51
N LEU A 144 -11.87 -10.95 -17.47
CA LEU A 144 -11.71 -9.75 -16.68
C LEU A 144 -11.18 -8.60 -17.55
N PRO A 145 -11.91 -7.46 -17.63
CA PRO A 145 -11.50 -6.32 -18.44
C PRO A 145 -10.04 -5.92 -18.17
N LYS A 146 -9.32 -5.48 -19.21
CA LYS A 146 -7.89 -5.11 -19.11
C LYS A 146 -7.61 -4.18 -17.94
N GLU A 147 -8.52 -3.25 -17.67
CA GLU A 147 -8.46 -2.26 -16.59
C GLU A 147 -8.55 -2.89 -15.20
N HIS A 148 -8.95 -4.13 -15.07
CA HIS A 148 -9.12 -4.84 -13.81
C HIS A 148 -8.19 -6.05 -13.65
N GLN A 149 -7.47 -6.46 -14.69
CA GLN A 149 -6.57 -7.62 -14.62
C GLN A 149 -5.48 -7.49 -13.57
N TYR A 150 -5.05 -6.27 -13.25
CA TYR A 150 -4.09 -6.00 -12.19
C TYR A 150 -4.60 -6.42 -10.79
N LEU A 151 -5.92 -6.60 -10.60
CA LEU A 151 -6.51 -7.03 -9.33
C LEU A 151 -6.38 -8.53 -9.10
N TRP A 152 -6.02 -9.32 -10.11
CA TRP A 152 -5.92 -10.76 -9.95
C TRP A 152 -4.66 -11.18 -9.20
N VAL A 153 -4.82 -12.04 -8.19
CA VAL A 153 -3.74 -12.67 -7.44
C VAL A 153 -3.90 -14.18 -7.47
N ARG A 154 -2.86 -14.88 -7.87
CA ARG A 154 -2.86 -16.34 -7.89
C ARG A 154 -2.98 -16.87 -6.45
N TYR A 155 -3.93 -17.76 -6.26
CA TYR A 155 -4.13 -18.56 -5.06
C TYR A 155 -4.13 -20.04 -5.43
N ASP A 156 -3.24 -20.80 -4.82
CA ASP A 156 -3.09 -22.22 -5.07
C ASP A 156 -2.66 -22.90 -3.76
N PRO A 157 -3.64 -23.36 -2.95
CA PRO A 157 -3.37 -23.93 -1.63
C PRO A 157 -2.85 -25.37 -1.71
N ILE A 158 -2.85 -25.98 -2.90
CA ILE A 158 -2.32 -27.32 -3.10
C ILE A 158 -0.82 -27.22 -3.32
N PRO A 159 0.03 -27.91 -2.54
CA PRO A 159 1.46 -27.90 -2.78
C PRO A 159 1.79 -28.34 -4.21
N ASN A 160 2.63 -27.59 -4.88
CA ASN A 160 3.18 -28.00 -6.16
C ASN A 160 4.19 -29.17 -5.97
N PRO A 161 4.71 -29.79 -7.05
CA PRO A 161 5.69 -30.87 -6.94
C PRO A 161 6.92 -30.55 -6.08
N ASP A 162 7.29 -29.27 -5.95
CA ASP A 162 8.39 -28.79 -5.13
C ASP A 162 7.96 -28.50 -3.66
N GLY A 163 6.71 -28.81 -3.29
CA GLY A 163 6.16 -28.62 -1.96
C GLY A 163 5.73 -27.19 -1.61
N TYR A 164 5.73 -26.26 -2.57
CA TYR A 164 5.33 -24.86 -2.32
C TYR A 164 3.83 -24.65 -2.47
N VAL A 165 3.26 -23.96 -1.50
CA VAL A 165 1.89 -23.43 -1.51
C VAL A 165 1.92 -21.96 -1.91
N ILE A 166 0.95 -21.53 -2.71
CA ILE A 166 0.76 -20.12 -3.08
C ILE A 166 -0.48 -19.60 -2.36
N ASP A 167 -0.27 -19.06 -1.17
CA ASP A 167 -1.32 -18.44 -0.36
C ASP A 167 -0.89 -17.03 0.08
N TRP A 168 -1.50 -16.04 -0.53
CA TRP A 168 -1.31 -14.62 -0.24
C TRP A 168 -2.50 -14.02 0.50
N THR A 169 -3.50 -14.82 0.84
CA THR A 169 -4.73 -14.33 1.48
C THR A 169 -4.48 -13.68 2.83
N HIS A 170 -3.40 -14.08 3.51
CA HIS A 170 -2.97 -13.48 4.77
C HIS A 170 -2.55 -12.00 4.62
N GLU A 171 -2.15 -11.56 3.43
CA GLU A 171 -1.84 -10.15 3.17
C GLU A 171 -3.10 -9.31 3.01
N ARG A 172 -4.26 -9.91 2.68
CA ARG A 172 -5.50 -9.17 2.37
C ARG A 172 -5.20 -8.01 1.43
N GLU A 173 -4.55 -8.33 0.31
CA GLU A 173 -3.93 -7.37 -0.58
C GLU A 173 -4.95 -6.43 -1.21
N TRP A 174 -4.59 -5.17 -1.30
CA TRP A 174 -5.26 -4.14 -2.09
C TRP A 174 -4.32 -3.66 -3.18
N ARG A 175 -4.89 -3.25 -4.30
CA ARG A 175 -4.13 -2.65 -5.41
C ARG A 175 -4.78 -1.38 -5.90
N CYS A 176 -3.92 -0.40 -6.22
CA CYS A 176 -4.34 0.85 -6.84
C CYS A 176 -3.49 1.12 -8.08
N ARG A 177 -4.13 1.32 -9.23
CA ARG A 177 -3.46 1.76 -10.44
C ARG A 177 -3.36 3.28 -10.48
N VAL A 178 -2.43 3.82 -11.26
CA VAL A 178 -2.14 5.27 -11.33
C VAL A 178 -3.30 6.08 -11.92
N LYS A 179 -3.97 5.53 -12.94
CA LYS A 179 -5.12 6.22 -13.52
C LYS A 179 -6.40 5.77 -12.83
N ALA A 180 -6.92 6.61 -11.93
CA ALA A 180 -8.25 6.41 -11.37
C ALA A 180 -9.29 6.47 -12.51
N PRO A 181 -10.25 5.55 -12.54
CA PRO A 181 -11.28 5.56 -13.59
C PRO A 181 -12.30 6.71 -13.49
N TYR A 182 -12.23 7.55 -12.47
CA TYR A 182 -13.26 8.54 -12.16
C TYR A 182 -12.72 9.97 -12.07
N HIS A 183 -13.06 10.70 -13.02
CA HIS A 183 -13.41 12.09 -13.39
C HIS A 183 -13.13 13.27 -12.42
N ALA A 184 -12.77 13.08 -11.19
CA ALA A 184 -12.97 14.21 -10.28
C ALA A 184 -11.77 15.15 -10.16
N LEU A 185 -10.57 14.79 -10.66
CA LEU A 185 -9.37 15.56 -10.33
C LEU A 185 -8.30 15.54 -11.43
N GLU A 186 -8.72 15.56 -12.70
CA GLU A 186 -7.78 15.83 -13.79
C GLU A 186 -7.07 17.16 -13.54
N GLY A 187 -5.76 17.11 -13.36
CA GLY A 187 -4.90 18.27 -13.13
C GLY A 187 -4.31 18.38 -11.71
N PHE A 188 -4.83 17.66 -10.71
CA PHE A 188 -4.36 17.77 -9.31
C PHE A 188 -3.54 16.59 -8.80
N LEU A 189 -3.45 15.50 -9.56
CA LEU A 189 -2.81 14.26 -9.09
C LEU A 189 -1.58 13.92 -9.91
N PRO A 190 -0.52 13.39 -9.27
CA PRO A 190 0.66 12.99 -9.98
C PRO A 190 0.35 11.86 -10.97
N GLU A 191 0.68 12.04 -12.23
CA GLU A 191 0.51 11.02 -13.27
C GLU A 191 1.39 9.78 -13.01
N GLU A 192 2.40 9.92 -12.17
CA GLU A 192 3.46 8.93 -11.96
C GLU A 192 3.22 7.97 -10.79
N GLY A 193 2.18 8.19 -9.94
CA GLY A 193 1.98 7.36 -8.77
C GLY A 193 0.65 7.56 -8.04
N VAL A 194 0.46 6.77 -6.98
CA VAL A 194 -0.65 6.93 -6.04
C VAL A 194 -0.25 7.97 -5.00
N PRO A 195 -0.99 9.09 -4.87
CA PRO A 195 -0.64 10.14 -3.92
C PRO A 195 -0.71 9.63 -2.48
N ILE A 196 0.21 10.10 -1.65
CA ILE A 196 0.20 9.75 -0.22
C ILE A 196 -0.89 10.54 0.50
N LEU A 197 -1.08 11.80 0.17
CA LEU A 197 -2.22 12.59 0.63
C LEU A 197 -3.36 12.44 -0.37
N LEU A 198 -4.28 11.55 -0.06
CA LEU A 198 -5.46 11.30 -0.89
C LEU A 198 -6.46 12.45 -0.78
N PRO A 199 -7.30 12.65 -1.82
CA PRO A 199 -8.39 13.62 -1.78
C PRO A 199 -9.33 13.37 -0.59
N ALA A 200 -9.96 14.45 -0.11
CA ALA A 200 -11.02 14.34 0.88
C ALA A 200 -12.20 13.51 0.32
N VAL A 201 -12.87 12.80 1.21
CA VAL A 201 -14.04 11.98 0.90
C VAL A 201 -15.27 12.65 1.47
N TYR A 202 -16.34 12.70 0.68
CA TYR A 202 -17.61 13.22 1.16
C TYR A 202 -18.36 12.15 1.95
N GLU A 203 -18.55 12.37 3.25
CA GLU A 203 -19.22 11.45 4.16
C GLU A 203 -20.22 12.19 5.06
N SER A 204 -21.44 11.67 5.14
CA SER A 204 -22.47 12.19 6.07
C SER A 204 -22.67 13.71 6.02
N GLY A 205 -22.58 14.30 4.81
CA GLY A 205 -22.79 15.74 4.63
C GLY A 205 -21.54 16.60 4.78
N LYS A 206 -20.37 16.01 4.98
CA LYS A 206 -19.10 16.71 5.20
C LYS A 206 -18.00 16.18 4.30
N TRP A 207 -16.99 17.01 4.03
CA TRP A 207 -15.72 16.58 3.45
C TRP A 207 -14.76 16.18 4.56
N VAL A 208 -14.26 14.94 4.51
CA VAL A 208 -13.33 14.38 5.50
C VAL A 208 -12.01 14.07 4.80
N ARG A 209 -10.91 14.57 5.33
CA ARG A 209 -9.57 14.26 4.87
C ARG A 209 -8.89 13.32 5.85
N PHE A 210 -8.41 12.21 5.32
CA PHE A 210 -7.66 11.22 6.08
C PHE A 210 -6.16 11.41 5.81
N PHE A 211 -5.41 11.79 6.84
CA PHE A 211 -3.97 11.91 6.73
C PHE A 211 -3.29 10.54 6.74
N PRO A 212 -2.17 10.38 6.01
CA PRO A 212 -1.40 9.16 6.04
C PRO A 212 -0.81 8.90 7.43
N ARG A 213 -0.55 7.62 7.73
CA ARG A 213 0.27 7.21 8.87
C ARG A 213 1.60 6.73 8.33
N ILE A 214 2.69 7.19 8.92
CA ILE A 214 4.05 6.84 8.52
C ILE A 214 4.57 5.87 9.58
N LEU A 215 4.90 4.64 9.19
CA LEU A 215 5.39 3.61 10.10
C LEU A 215 6.91 3.59 10.05
N VAL A 216 7.53 3.67 11.22
CA VAL A 216 8.98 3.56 11.44
C VAL A 216 9.28 2.48 12.48
N ALA A 217 10.50 1.96 12.46
CA ALA A 217 10.87 0.85 13.35
C ALA A 217 11.06 1.31 14.79
N LYS A 218 11.77 2.44 14.99
CA LYS A 218 12.28 2.89 16.29
C LYS A 218 12.00 4.35 16.56
N LYS A 219 12.09 4.72 17.84
CA LYS A 219 11.86 6.11 18.31
C LYS A 219 12.85 7.11 17.74
N GLU A 220 14.13 6.75 17.66
CA GLU A 220 15.15 7.63 17.10
C GLU A 220 14.89 7.97 15.62
N GLU A 221 14.23 7.06 14.91
CA GLU A 221 13.85 7.29 13.50
C GLU A 221 12.65 8.22 13.38
N GLU A 222 11.73 8.20 14.34
CA GLU A 222 10.66 9.20 14.43
C GLU A 222 11.25 10.60 14.62
N GLU A 223 12.13 10.77 15.59
CA GLU A 223 12.77 12.06 15.90
C GLU A 223 13.53 12.61 14.68
N LEU A 224 14.32 11.74 14.03
CA LEU A 224 15.06 12.09 12.82
C LEU A 224 14.11 12.45 11.66
N LEU A 225 13.00 11.73 11.50
CA LEU A 225 12.04 12.00 10.45
C LEU A 225 11.31 13.33 10.68
N VAL A 226 10.93 13.63 11.92
CA VAL A 226 10.34 14.93 12.29
C VAL A 226 11.31 16.07 11.98
N GLU A 227 12.60 15.92 12.34
CA GLU A 227 13.62 16.90 12.02
C GLU A 227 13.76 17.10 10.50
N ILE A 228 13.86 16.01 9.73
CA ILE A 228 13.97 16.08 8.26
C ILE A 228 12.75 16.77 7.65
N VAL A 229 11.53 16.41 8.06
CA VAL A 229 10.30 17.01 7.54
C VAL A 229 10.27 18.51 7.85
N ASN A 230 10.61 18.92 9.06
CA ASN A 230 10.56 20.33 9.47
C ASN A 230 11.65 21.17 8.80
N THR A 231 12.84 20.62 8.59
CA THR A 231 13.97 21.36 8.03
C THR A 231 14.03 21.35 6.51
N ALA A 232 13.69 20.20 5.88
CA ALA A 232 13.79 20.03 4.43
C ALA A 232 12.51 20.38 3.67
N SER A 233 11.33 20.28 4.30
CA SER A 233 10.05 20.56 3.65
C SER A 233 9.98 21.96 3.02
N PRO A 234 10.44 23.07 3.68
CA PRO A 234 10.46 24.38 3.07
C PRO A 234 11.32 24.44 1.80
N THR A 235 12.47 23.78 1.79
CA THR A 235 13.35 23.70 0.61
C THR A 235 12.69 22.89 -0.51
N TRP A 236 12.09 21.75 -0.18
CA TRP A 236 11.35 20.92 -1.16
C TRP A 236 10.19 21.69 -1.77
N MET A 237 9.45 22.49 -0.96
CA MET A 237 8.36 23.35 -1.46
C MET A 237 8.87 24.42 -2.41
N ALA A 238 10.00 25.07 -2.09
CA ALA A 238 10.59 26.11 -2.94
C ALA A 238 11.04 25.58 -4.30
N GLU A 239 11.56 24.36 -4.35
CA GLU A 239 11.97 23.66 -5.58
C GLU A 239 10.78 23.10 -6.39
N CYS A 240 9.59 23.03 -5.79
CA CYS A 240 8.46 22.33 -6.36
C CYS A 240 7.68 23.21 -7.33
N LYS A 241 7.57 22.75 -8.59
CA LYS A 241 6.76 23.39 -9.65
C LYS A 241 5.33 22.87 -9.71
N ASN A 242 5.04 21.74 -9.05
CA ASN A 242 3.74 21.08 -9.08
C ASN A 242 2.90 21.55 -7.89
N GLU A 243 1.72 22.11 -8.17
CA GLU A 243 0.79 22.63 -7.15
C GLU A 243 0.32 21.54 -6.18
N TYR A 244 0.00 20.34 -6.67
CA TYR A 244 -0.35 19.20 -5.81
C TYR A 244 0.77 18.90 -4.82
N LEU A 245 2.01 18.77 -5.31
CA LEU A 245 3.16 18.43 -4.45
C LEU A 245 3.43 19.54 -3.43
N ARG A 246 3.27 20.80 -3.80
CA ARG A 246 3.40 21.92 -2.86
C ARG A 246 2.35 21.82 -1.74
N ASN A 247 1.07 21.63 -2.09
CA ASN A 247 -0.01 21.47 -1.13
C ASN A 247 0.22 20.23 -0.23
N TYR A 248 0.71 19.13 -0.82
CA TYR A 248 1.08 17.95 -0.04
C TYR A 248 2.17 18.26 0.98
N LEU A 249 3.26 18.93 0.58
CA LEU A 249 4.38 19.25 1.46
C LEU A 249 3.96 20.19 2.61
N GLU A 250 3.04 21.11 2.38
CA GLU A 250 2.42 21.96 3.43
C GLU A 250 1.62 21.13 4.44
N GLN A 251 1.01 20.04 4.00
CA GLN A 251 0.23 19.15 4.87
C GLN A 251 1.06 18.03 5.51
N LEU A 252 2.26 17.77 5.00
CA LEU A 252 3.11 16.65 5.46
C LEU A 252 3.39 16.68 6.98
N PRO A 253 3.61 17.84 7.63
CA PRO A 253 3.78 17.90 9.09
C PRO A 253 2.56 17.41 9.89
N LYS A 254 1.38 17.32 9.28
CA LYS A 254 0.17 16.76 9.89
C LYS A 254 0.09 15.23 9.80
N ALA A 255 0.94 14.60 8.99
CA ALA A 255 1.04 13.15 8.95
C ALA A 255 1.48 12.62 10.32
N ARG A 256 0.87 11.51 10.73
CA ARG A 256 1.19 10.90 12.01
C ARG A 256 2.24 9.82 11.83
N ILE A 257 3.25 9.84 12.68
CA ILE A 257 4.27 8.80 12.73
C ILE A 257 3.85 7.77 13.76
N VAL A 258 4.05 6.50 13.45
CA VAL A 258 3.73 5.35 14.30
C VAL A 258 5.01 4.57 14.49
N VAL A 259 5.49 4.50 15.71
CA VAL A 259 6.70 3.75 16.09
C VAL A 259 6.32 2.32 16.39
N LEU A 260 6.76 1.37 15.57
CA LEU A 260 6.36 -0.03 15.69
C LEU A 260 6.93 -0.71 16.95
N GLU A 261 8.08 -0.26 17.44
CA GLU A 261 8.66 -0.72 18.70
C GLU A 261 7.73 -0.39 19.87
N GLU A 262 7.25 0.86 20.00
CA GLU A 262 6.29 1.28 21.04
C GLU A 262 4.98 0.49 20.93
N VAL A 263 4.43 0.34 19.72
CA VAL A 263 3.22 -0.47 19.51
C VAL A 263 3.45 -1.91 19.99
N GLY A 264 4.62 -2.48 19.69
CA GLY A 264 4.98 -3.83 20.12
C GLY A 264 4.99 -3.98 21.63
N GLU A 265 5.55 -3.02 22.37
CA GLU A 265 5.60 -3.00 23.83
C GLU A 265 4.19 -2.95 24.45
N HIS A 266 3.32 -2.08 23.93
CA HIS A 266 1.93 -1.98 24.41
C HIS A 266 1.13 -3.25 24.13
N LEU A 267 1.33 -3.89 22.97
CA LEU A 267 0.69 -5.17 22.66
C LEU A 267 1.17 -6.31 23.57
N GLU A 268 2.45 -6.33 23.95
CA GLU A 268 3.00 -7.28 24.92
C GLU A 268 2.44 -7.01 26.32
N ALA A 269 2.16 -5.74 26.68
CA ALA A 269 1.44 -5.34 27.88
C ALA A 269 -0.07 -5.65 27.87
N ARG A 270 -0.59 -6.26 26.79
CA ARG A 270 -2.00 -6.60 26.56
C ARG A 270 -2.94 -5.40 26.46
N GLU A 271 -2.48 -4.34 25.84
CA GLU A 271 -3.27 -3.16 25.49
C GLU A 271 -3.80 -3.28 24.05
N PRO A 272 -4.97 -3.89 23.82
CA PRO A 272 -5.44 -4.28 22.49
C PRO A 272 -5.78 -3.10 21.57
N GLU A 273 -5.99 -1.91 22.11
CA GLU A 273 -6.24 -0.67 21.36
C GLU A 273 -5.05 -0.30 20.47
N TRP A 274 -3.84 -0.72 20.81
CA TRP A 274 -2.64 -0.51 20.00
C TRP A 274 -2.53 -1.46 18.80
N ALA A 275 -3.41 -2.45 18.71
CA ALA A 275 -3.41 -3.38 17.57
C ALA A 275 -3.88 -2.75 16.26
N ARG A 276 -4.51 -1.58 16.32
CA ARG A 276 -5.21 -0.99 15.18
C ARG A 276 -4.85 0.49 15.03
N LEU A 277 -4.59 0.90 13.80
CA LEU A 277 -4.23 2.30 13.48
C LEU A 277 -5.35 3.29 13.79
N GLU A 278 -6.60 2.88 13.66
CA GLU A 278 -7.77 3.74 13.94
C GLU A 278 -8.03 3.99 15.43
N THR A 279 -7.57 3.12 16.29
CA THR A 279 -7.75 3.25 17.75
C THR A 279 -6.62 4.01 18.43
N LEU A 280 -5.50 4.21 17.75
CA LEU A 280 -4.47 5.10 18.26
C LEU A 280 -5.04 6.52 18.43
N PRO A 281 -4.63 7.30 19.46
CA PRO A 281 -5.15 8.65 19.72
C PRO A 281 -4.70 9.68 18.68
N LEU A 282 -5.10 9.45 17.43
CA LEU A 282 -4.60 10.15 16.26
C LEU A 282 -5.78 10.73 15.50
N GLY A 283 -6.02 12.01 15.67
CA GLY A 283 -7.20 12.71 15.16
C GLY A 283 -7.44 12.59 13.64
N VAL A 284 -8.71 12.58 13.31
CA VAL A 284 -9.23 12.88 11.96
C VAL A 284 -9.49 14.38 11.91
N GLU A 285 -8.98 15.10 10.90
CA GLU A 285 -9.42 16.47 10.65
C GLU A 285 -10.70 16.45 9.83
N GLU A 286 -11.75 17.05 10.37
CA GLU A 286 -12.93 17.50 9.60
C GLU A 286 -12.56 18.82 8.91
N ILE A 287 -12.82 18.91 7.62
CA ILE A 287 -12.57 20.11 6.81
C ILE A 287 -13.91 20.80 6.53
#